data_056a09efd0f0bf0080985fb7a557451f
#
_entry.id   056a09efd0f0bf0080985fb7a557451f
#
_cell.length_a   1.000
_cell.length_b   1.000
_cell.length_c   1.000
_cell.angle_alpha   90.00
_cell.angle_beta   90.00
_cell.angle_gamma   90.00
#
_symmetry.space_group_name_H-M   'P 1'
#
loop_
_entity.id
_entity.type
_entity.pdbx_description
1 polymer ?
#
loop_
_entity_poly.entity_id
_entity_poly.type
_entity_poly.pdbx_seq_one_letter_code
_entity_poly.pdbx_strand_id
1 'polypeptide(L)'
;MASTPVLVARQLSKTVSAPEGELTLLEHIDLTVQGGDTLAITGPSGSGKSTLLGLLAGLDVPTGGDVRLAGEPFSGLDEDARAALRGRYCSFVFQAFHLVADLTALENVMLPLEXAGADRARDKARHWLARXGLGKRXRXFPSQLSGGEQQRVALARAFAMEPALLFADEPTGSLDRANGDQVAEMLFDLNRDHGTALVLVTHDPALARHCGTHHELVEGRLSA
;
A
#
# COMPACT_ATOMS: atom_id res chain seq x y z
N MET A 1 -14.13 -20.17 14.69
CA MET A 1 -13.98 -18.81 15.23
C MET A 1 -13.66 -17.82 14.11
N ALA A 2 -14.31 -16.68 14.13
CA ALA A 2 -13.99 -15.62 13.17
C ALA A 2 -12.61 -15.06 13.49
N SER A 3 -11.77 -14.91 12.48
CA SER A 3 -10.46 -14.30 12.68
C SER A 3 -10.60 -12.79 12.80
N THR A 4 -9.64 -12.17 13.46
CA THR A 4 -9.60 -10.72 13.60
C THR A 4 -9.32 -10.09 12.23
N PRO A 5 -10.10 -9.10 11.80
CA PRO A 5 -9.77 -8.41 10.55
C PRO A 5 -8.41 -7.72 10.63
N VAL A 6 -7.73 -7.62 9.50
CA VAL A 6 -6.42 -6.95 9.48
C VAL A 6 -6.57 -5.43 9.55
N LEU A 7 -7.69 -4.91 9.04
CA LEU A 7 -7.92 -3.46 9.05
C LEU A 7 -9.42 -3.20 9.20
N VAL A 8 -9.78 -2.29 10.11
CA VAL A 8 -11.18 -1.87 10.29
C VAL A 8 -11.21 -0.35 10.41
N ALA A 9 -12.06 0.29 9.62
CA ALA A 9 -12.37 1.72 9.76
C ALA A 9 -13.83 1.85 10.13
N ARG A 10 -14.11 2.66 11.14
CA ARG A 10 -15.48 2.88 11.60
C ARG A 10 -15.79 4.35 11.67
N GLN A 11 -16.84 4.78 10.92
CA GLN A 11 -17.32 6.15 10.90
C GLN A 11 -16.20 7.16 10.69
N LEU A 12 -15.26 6.81 9.80
CA LEU A 12 -14.06 7.60 9.58
C LEU A 12 -14.40 8.88 8.84
N SER A 13 -13.97 10.01 9.38
CA SER A 13 -14.23 11.32 8.78
C SER A 13 -12.97 12.17 8.84
N LYS A 14 -12.83 13.07 7.87
CA LYS A 14 -11.73 14.03 7.86
C LYS A 14 -12.23 15.37 7.38
N THR A 15 -12.04 16.39 8.21
CA THR A 15 -12.40 17.77 7.93
C THR A 15 -11.15 18.63 8.12
N VAL A 16 -10.91 19.55 7.22
CA VAL A 16 -9.77 20.46 7.30
C VAL A 16 -10.25 21.90 7.24
N SER A 17 -9.44 22.81 7.78
CA SER A 17 -9.72 24.24 7.70
C SER A 17 -9.32 24.75 6.32
N ALA A 18 -10.17 25.58 5.74
CA ALA A 18 -9.93 26.22 4.46
C ALA A 18 -10.26 27.71 4.59
N PRO A 19 -9.77 28.54 3.67
CA PRO A 19 -10.08 29.98 3.76
C PRO A 19 -11.57 30.28 3.79
N GLU A 20 -12.38 29.49 3.11
CA GLU A 20 -13.84 29.67 3.05
C GLU A 20 -14.57 29.01 4.21
N GLY A 21 -13.86 28.40 5.16
CA GLY A 21 -14.44 27.67 6.25
C GLY A 21 -13.97 26.24 6.27
N GLU A 22 -14.67 25.37 6.98
CA GLU A 22 -14.29 23.98 7.06
C GLU A 22 -14.67 23.22 5.80
N LEU A 23 -13.81 22.32 5.38
CA LEU A 23 -14.04 21.46 4.23
C LEU A 23 -13.99 20.02 4.68
N THR A 24 -15.08 19.27 4.45
CA THR A 24 -15.12 17.85 4.78
C THR A 24 -14.61 17.05 3.59
N LEU A 25 -13.49 16.37 3.78
CA LEU A 25 -12.87 15.58 2.73
C LEU A 25 -13.41 14.17 2.67
N LEU A 26 -13.69 13.58 3.83
CA LEU A 26 -14.22 12.21 3.95
C LEU A 26 -15.29 12.19 5.04
N GLU A 27 -16.34 11.41 4.83
CA GLU A 27 -17.48 11.42 5.72
C GLU A 27 -18.01 10.01 5.96
N HIS A 28 -17.99 9.59 7.21
CA HIS A 28 -18.64 8.35 7.66
C HIS A 28 -18.21 7.11 6.86
N ILE A 29 -16.91 6.91 6.71
CA ILE A 29 -16.37 5.78 5.98
C ILE A 29 -16.32 4.56 6.89
N ASP A 30 -16.92 3.47 6.44
CA ASP A 30 -16.83 2.18 7.12
C ASP A 30 -16.26 1.16 6.16
N LEU A 31 -15.22 0.45 6.58
CA LEU A 31 -14.73 -0.68 5.81
C LEU A 31 -13.98 -1.67 6.70
N THR A 32 -13.96 -2.92 6.24
CA THR A 32 -13.30 -4.00 6.94
C THR A 32 -12.54 -4.83 5.93
N VAL A 33 -11.28 -5.15 6.24
CA VAL A 33 -10.42 -5.97 5.38
C VAL A 33 -9.96 -7.16 6.21
N GLN A 34 -10.28 -8.37 5.73
CA GLN A 34 -9.81 -9.60 6.37
C GLN A 34 -8.44 -9.98 5.82
N GLY A 35 -7.73 -10.84 6.52
CA GLY A 35 -6.47 -11.35 6.01
C GLY A 35 -6.66 -11.99 4.64
N GLY A 36 -5.80 -11.64 3.70
CA GLY A 36 -5.87 -12.17 2.34
C GLY A 36 -6.87 -11.51 1.42
N ASP A 37 -7.73 -10.62 1.93
CA ASP A 37 -8.70 -9.90 1.08
C ASP A 37 -7.99 -8.95 0.13
N THR A 38 -8.62 -8.69 -1.02
CA THR A 38 -8.19 -7.60 -1.91
C THR A 38 -9.35 -6.63 -2.05
N LEU A 39 -9.09 -5.38 -1.74
CA LEU A 39 -10.09 -4.31 -1.75
C LEU A 39 -9.60 -3.20 -2.66
N ALA A 40 -10.42 -2.82 -3.64
CA ALA A 40 -10.12 -1.68 -4.50
C ALA A 40 -10.98 -0.49 -4.09
N ILE A 41 -10.35 0.67 -4.01
CA ILE A 41 -11.06 1.95 -3.83
C ILE A 41 -10.79 2.76 -5.08
N THR A 42 -11.86 3.06 -5.81
CA THR A 42 -11.75 3.83 -7.05
C THR A 42 -12.47 5.16 -6.88
N GLY A 43 -12.30 6.02 -7.84
CA GLY A 43 -12.96 7.31 -7.87
C GLY A 43 -12.21 8.28 -8.73
N PRO A 44 -12.86 9.37 -9.11
CA PRO A 44 -12.18 10.38 -9.92
C PRO A 44 -11.05 11.06 -9.15
N SER A 45 -10.17 11.70 -9.90
CA SER A 45 -9.10 12.51 -9.30
C SER A 45 -9.73 13.54 -8.36
N GLY A 46 -9.16 13.70 -7.18
CA GLY A 46 -9.66 14.65 -6.21
C GLY A 46 -10.84 14.16 -5.38
N SER A 47 -11.19 12.88 -5.48
CA SER A 47 -12.32 12.34 -4.72
C SER A 47 -11.98 12.04 -3.25
N GLY A 48 -10.69 12.11 -2.88
CA GLY A 48 -10.26 11.82 -1.52
C GLY A 48 -9.58 10.47 -1.35
N LYS A 49 -9.26 9.77 -2.45
CA LYS A 49 -8.67 8.43 -2.36
C LYS A 49 -7.35 8.42 -1.59
N SER A 50 -6.46 9.35 -1.89
CA SER A 50 -5.16 9.41 -1.20
C SER A 50 -5.31 9.83 0.25
N THR A 51 -6.26 10.72 0.53
CA THR A 51 -6.57 11.09 1.92
C THR A 51 -7.06 9.87 2.70
N LEU A 52 -7.94 9.10 2.10
CA LEU A 52 -8.44 7.89 2.76
C LEU A 52 -7.30 6.90 3.01
N LEU A 53 -6.46 6.69 2.01
CA LEU A 53 -5.33 5.78 2.18
C LEU A 53 -4.42 6.25 3.34
N GLY A 54 -4.16 7.56 3.41
CA GLY A 54 -3.33 8.10 4.48
C GLY A 54 -3.92 7.87 5.87
N LEU A 55 -5.24 7.97 6.00
CA LEU A 55 -5.89 7.69 7.28
C LEU A 55 -5.85 6.21 7.62
N LEU A 56 -6.12 5.34 6.64
CA LEU A 56 -6.09 3.90 6.85
C LEU A 56 -4.70 3.41 7.24
N ALA A 57 -3.68 4.06 6.69
CA ALA A 57 -2.29 3.68 6.94
C ALA A 57 -1.68 4.37 8.16
N GLY A 58 -2.45 5.22 8.83
CA GLY A 58 -1.95 5.92 10.02
C GLY A 58 -0.97 7.03 9.71
N LEU A 59 -0.89 7.48 8.45
CA LEU A 59 0.00 8.57 8.07
C LEU A 59 -0.60 9.93 8.44
N ASP A 60 -1.89 9.96 8.68
CA ASP A 60 -2.62 11.14 9.13
C ASP A 60 -3.66 10.67 10.14
N VAL A 61 -4.24 11.59 10.89
CA VAL A 61 -5.24 11.26 11.90
C VAL A 61 -6.62 11.73 11.46
N PRO A 62 -7.67 10.94 11.72
CA PRO A 62 -9.01 11.34 11.35
C PRO A 62 -9.55 12.43 12.29
N THR A 63 -10.50 13.21 11.80
CA THR A 63 -11.24 14.14 12.64
C THR A 63 -12.32 13.41 13.45
N GLY A 64 -12.88 12.35 12.88
CA GLY A 64 -13.87 11.52 13.57
C GLY A 64 -13.71 10.07 13.20
N GLY A 65 -14.27 9.21 14.02
CA GLY A 65 -14.15 7.77 13.80
C GLY A 65 -12.79 7.23 14.19
N ASP A 66 -12.54 5.98 13.84
CA ASP A 66 -11.29 5.35 14.23
C ASP A 66 -10.89 4.26 13.25
N VAL A 67 -9.60 3.89 13.30
CA VAL A 67 -9.02 2.81 12.53
C VAL A 67 -8.34 1.85 13.51
N ARG A 68 -8.56 0.54 13.29
CA ARG A 68 -7.86 -0.51 14.01
C ARG A 68 -7.03 -1.31 13.02
N LEU A 69 -5.82 -1.67 13.44
CA LEU A 69 -4.88 -2.43 12.60
C LEU A 69 -4.50 -3.70 13.36
N ALA A 70 -4.72 -4.86 12.72
CA ALA A 70 -4.43 -6.16 13.31
C ALA A 70 -5.09 -6.31 14.68
N GLY A 71 -6.30 -5.77 14.84
CA GLY A 71 -7.05 -5.85 16.07
C GLY A 71 -6.65 -4.84 17.14
N GLU A 72 -5.67 -3.99 16.87
CA GLU A 72 -5.17 -3.02 17.84
C GLU A 72 -5.65 -1.62 17.50
N PRO A 73 -5.98 -0.79 18.51
CA PRO A 73 -6.27 0.62 18.23
C PRO A 73 -5.08 1.26 17.52
N PHE A 74 -5.35 2.03 16.50
CA PHE A 74 -4.31 2.55 15.61
C PHE A 74 -4.37 4.07 15.48
N SER A 75 -5.53 4.58 15.01
CA SER A 75 -5.64 6.00 14.69
C SER A 75 -5.50 6.91 15.91
N GLY A 76 -5.77 6.41 17.11
CA GLY A 76 -5.65 7.20 18.34
C GLY A 76 -4.26 7.22 18.96
N LEU A 77 -3.32 6.45 18.42
CA LEU A 77 -1.96 6.41 18.94
C LEU A 77 -1.19 7.67 18.54
N ASP A 78 -0.13 7.99 19.28
CA ASP A 78 0.75 9.06 18.84
C ASP A 78 1.55 8.62 17.61
N GLU A 79 2.26 9.57 17.00
CA GLU A 79 2.92 9.31 15.72
C GLU A 79 3.96 8.20 15.83
N ASP A 80 4.74 8.16 16.89
CA ASP A 80 5.76 7.13 17.03
C ASP A 80 5.14 5.75 17.18
N ALA A 81 4.07 5.64 17.94
CA ALA A 81 3.38 4.36 18.13
C ALA A 81 2.68 3.92 16.86
N ARG A 82 2.08 4.87 16.12
CA ARG A 82 1.47 4.54 14.82
C ARG A 82 2.53 4.02 13.84
N ALA A 83 3.66 4.71 13.78
CA ALA A 83 4.74 4.30 12.88
C ALA A 83 5.25 2.90 13.23
N ALA A 84 5.38 2.59 14.51
CA ALA A 84 5.82 1.27 14.94
C ALA A 84 4.83 0.18 14.52
N LEU A 85 3.54 0.43 14.74
CA LEU A 85 2.51 -0.55 14.39
C LEU A 85 2.41 -0.72 12.88
N ARG A 86 2.45 0.39 12.14
CA ARG A 86 2.46 0.36 10.68
C ARG A 86 3.64 -0.44 10.15
N GLY A 87 4.83 -0.19 10.69
CA GLY A 87 6.04 -0.90 10.25
C GLY A 87 5.99 -2.39 10.53
N ARG A 88 5.23 -2.78 11.55
CA ARG A 88 5.11 -4.19 11.91
C ARG A 88 4.20 -4.96 10.95
N TYR A 89 3.16 -4.32 10.42
CA TYR A 89 2.12 -5.02 9.67
C TYR A 89 1.99 -4.61 8.21
N CYS A 90 2.46 -3.42 7.84
CA CYS A 90 2.12 -2.83 6.56
C CYS A 90 3.32 -2.59 5.67
N SER A 91 3.11 -2.69 4.36
CA SER A 91 4.04 -2.22 3.34
C SER A 91 3.28 -1.38 2.33
N PHE A 92 4.02 -0.66 1.49
CA PHE A 92 3.45 0.30 0.54
C PHE A 92 4.08 0.18 -0.83
N VAL A 93 3.27 0.39 -1.85
CA VAL A 93 3.73 0.55 -3.23
C VAL A 93 3.03 1.79 -3.79
N PHE A 94 3.78 2.69 -4.40
CA PHE A 94 3.27 3.97 -4.89
C PHE A 94 3.46 4.11 -6.39
N GLN A 95 2.77 5.09 -6.98
CA GLN A 95 2.92 5.41 -8.39
C GLN A 95 4.36 5.83 -8.72
N ALA A 96 4.94 6.71 -7.90
CA ALA A 96 6.37 7.00 -7.96
C ALA A 96 7.06 5.90 -7.16
N PHE A 97 8.13 5.35 -7.67
CA PHE A 97 8.67 4.11 -7.13
C PHE A 97 9.35 4.27 -5.78
N HIS A 98 9.79 5.49 -5.48
CA HIS A 98 10.41 5.84 -4.20
C HIS A 98 11.65 4.99 -3.87
N LEU A 99 12.41 4.64 -4.90
CA LEU A 99 13.68 3.98 -4.68
C LEU A 99 14.73 5.01 -4.29
N VAL A 100 15.69 4.57 -3.47
CA VAL A 100 16.83 5.41 -3.11
C VAL A 100 17.80 5.37 -4.30
N ALA A 101 18.03 6.53 -4.90
CA ALA A 101 18.76 6.62 -6.18
C ALA A 101 20.20 6.14 -6.08
N ASP A 102 20.82 6.31 -4.91
CA ASP A 102 22.23 5.96 -4.72
C ASP A 102 22.45 4.54 -4.23
N LEU A 103 21.38 3.76 -4.14
CA LEU A 103 21.46 2.34 -3.76
C LEU A 103 21.10 1.45 -4.95
N THR A 104 21.75 0.31 -5.03
CA THR A 104 21.39 -0.69 -6.05
C THR A 104 20.00 -1.27 -5.77
N ALA A 105 19.48 -2.03 -6.72
CA ALA A 105 18.21 -2.74 -6.52
C ALA A 105 18.29 -3.63 -5.28
N LEU A 106 19.36 -4.38 -5.12
CA LEU A 106 19.55 -5.25 -3.97
C LEU A 106 19.54 -4.43 -2.68
N GLU A 107 20.30 -3.35 -2.65
CA GLU A 107 20.38 -2.52 -1.45
C GLU A 107 19.06 -1.86 -1.12
N ASN A 108 18.28 -1.48 -2.14
CA ASN A 108 16.94 -0.91 -1.91
C ASN A 108 16.03 -1.91 -1.19
N VAL A 109 16.08 -3.17 -1.59
CA VAL A 109 15.25 -4.19 -0.93
C VAL A 109 15.80 -4.54 0.44
N MET A 110 17.13 -4.55 0.61
CA MET A 110 17.75 -4.83 1.90
C MET A 110 17.45 -3.77 2.95
N LEU A 111 17.26 -2.53 2.53
CA LEU A 111 17.20 -1.40 3.47
C LEU A 111 16.13 -1.58 4.55
N PRO A 112 14.86 -1.85 4.24
CA PRO A 112 13.90 -2.05 5.32
C PRO A 112 14.17 -3.33 6.12
N LEU A 113 14.73 -4.35 5.51
CA LEU A 113 15.08 -5.57 6.23
C LEU A 113 16.17 -5.28 7.27
N GLU A 114 17.12 -4.51 6.92
CA GLU A 114 18.17 -4.12 7.86
C GLU A 114 17.65 -3.27 9.01
N UNK A 115 16.89 -2.56 8.63
CA UNK A 115 16.28 -1.71 9.50
C UNK A 115 15.49 -2.41 10.45
N ALA A 116 14.88 -3.40 10.15
CA ALA A 116 14.09 -4.28 11.05
C ALA A 116 14.95 -5.30 11.78
N GLY A 117 16.22 -5.33 11.54
CA GLY A 117 17.12 -6.28 12.18
C GLY A 117 16.98 -7.70 11.68
N ALA A 118 16.49 -7.87 10.45
CA ALA A 118 16.25 -9.19 9.91
C ALA A 118 17.55 -9.95 9.68
N ASP A 119 17.56 -11.22 10.05
CA ASP A 119 18.69 -12.09 9.72
C ASP A 119 18.71 -12.33 8.21
N ARG A 120 19.91 -12.41 7.66
CA ARG A 120 20.11 -12.80 6.24
C ARG A 120 19.38 -11.84 5.29
N ALA A 121 19.48 -10.53 5.57
CA ALA A 121 18.79 -9.53 4.75
C ALA A 121 19.17 -9.63 3.28
N ARG A 122 20.46 -9.89 2.98
CA ARG A 122 20.91 -10.01 1.59
C ARG A 122 20.27 -11.19 0.88
N ASP A 123 20.22 -12.34 1.53
CA ASP A 123 19.61 -13.54 0.94
C ASP A 123 18.12 -13.35 0.72
N LYS A 124 17.43 -12.73 1.69
CA LYS A 124 16.02 -12.45 1.55
C LYS A 124 15.77 -11.47 0.41
N ALA A 125 16.59 -10.44 0.31
CA ALA A 125 16.45 -9.45 -0.77
C ALA A 125 16.68 -10.11 -2.13
N ARG A 126 17.66 -10.99 -2.24
CA ARG A 126 17.90 -11.72 -3.50
C ARG A 126 16.72 -12.58 -3.87
N HIS A 127 16.16 -13.28 -2.88
CA HIS A 127 14.99 -14.13 -3.11
C HIS A 127 13.82 -13.30 -3.68
N TRP A 128 13.53 -12.16 -3.07
CA TRP A 128 12.40 -11.37 -3.51
C TRP A 128 12.64 -10.70 -4.85
N LEU A 129 13.86 -10.27 -5.14
CA LEU A 129 14.17 -9.74 -6.46
C LEU A 129 14.02 -10.82 -7.53
N ALA A 130 14.43 -12.06 -7.24
CA ALA A 130 14.22 -13.16 -8.15
C ALA A 130 12.73 -13.40 -8.40
N ARG A 131 11.94 -13.34 -7.35
CA ARG A 131 10.47 -13.40 -7.49
C ARG A 131 9.89 -12.31 -8.37
N UNK A 132 10.56 -11.14 -8.34
CA UNK A 132 10.15 -10.21 -9.07
C UNK A 132 10.69 -10.17 -10.31
N GLY A 133 11.31 -11.22 -10.85
CA GLY A 133 11.94 -11.37 -12.15
C GLY A 133 13.19 -10.54 -12.34
N LEU A 134 13.83 -10.15 -11.25
CA LEU A 134 14.99 -9.24 -11.29
C LEU A 134 16.24 -9.89 -10.72
N GLY A 135 16.33 -11.21 -10.76
CA GLY A 135 17.50 -11.91 -10.21
C GLY A 135 18.80 -11.50 -10.86
N LYS A 136 18.79 -11.01 -12.09
CA LYS A 136 19.99 -10.57 -12.81
C LYS A 136 20.20 -9.07 -12.74
N ARG A 137 19.39 -8.36 -12.01
CA ARG A 137 19.45 -6.89 -11.90
C ARG A 137 19.88 -6.40 -10.51
N UNK A 138 20.28 -7.19 -9.84
CA UNK A 138 20.57 -6.93 -8.56
C UNK A 138 21.44 -5.84 -8.36
N ARG A 139 22.42 -5.57 -9.18
CA ARG A 139 23.40 -4.50 -9.00
C ARG A 139 23.08 -3.19 -9.74
N UNK A 140 22.10 -3.14 -10.40
CA UNK A 140 21.69 -2.06 -11.08
C UNK A 140 21.22 -1.07 -10.15
N PHE A 141 21.52 0.20 -10.48
CA PHE A 141 20.96 1.34 -9.78
C PHE A 141 19.65 1.74 -10.43
N PRO A 142 18.76 2.49 -9.71
CA PRO A 142 17.47 2.85 -10.31
C PRO A 142 17.58 3.52 -11.68
N SER A 143 18.58 4.38 -11.87
CA SER A 143 18.75 5.05 -13.17
C SER A 143 19.08 4.09 -14.31
N GLN A 144 19.47 2.87 -14.00
CA GLN A 144 19.80 1.84 -14.99
C GLN A 144 18.64 0.89 -15.24
N LEU A 145 17.50 1.13 -14.60
CA LEU A 145 16.33 0.25 -14.70
C LEU A 145 15.19 0.96 -15.40
N SER A 146 14.41 0.20 -16.16
CA SER A 146 13.17 0.74 -16.73
C SER A 146 12.17 1.07 -15.61
N GLY A 147 11.13 1.80 -15.94
CA GLY A 147 10.07 2.08 -14.96
C GLY A 147 9.44 0.82 -14.42
N GLY A 148 9.14 -0.13 -15.29
CA GLY A 148 8.57 -1.40 -14.84
C GLY A 148 9.52 -2.17 -13.94
N GLU A 149 10.81 -2.16 -14.27
CA GLU A 149 11.80 -2.80 -13.42
C GLU A 149 11.90 -2.11 -12.06
N GLN A 150 11.87 -0.76 -12.05
CA GLN A 150 11.90 -0.02 -10.80
C GLN A 150 10.69 -0.35 -9.93
N GLN A 151 9.51 -0.44 -10.53
CA GLN A 151 8.32 -0.79 -9.75
C GLN A 151 8.39 -2.22 -9.23
N ARG A 152 9.01 -3.12 -10.00
CA ARG A 152 9.20 -4.49 -9.50
C ARG A 152 10.20 -4.55 -8.35
N VAL A 153 11.21 -3.67 -8.34
CA VAL A 153 12.08 -3.53 -7.16
C VAL A 153 11.25 -3.07 -5.96
N ALA A 154 10.36 -2.09 -6.17
CA ALA A 154 9.49 -1.60 -5.09
C ALA A 154 8.56 -2.70 -4.58
N LEU A 155 8.04 -3.54 -5.47
CA LEU A 155 7.25 -4.71 -5.05
C LEU A 155 8.09 -5.68 -4.22
N ALA A 156 9.31 -5.97 -4.67
CA ALA A 156 10.20 -6.87 -3.93
C ALA A 156 10.48 -6.31 -2.55
N ARG A 157 10.74 -5.01 -2.46
CA ARG A 157 11.01 -4.36 -1.18
C ARG A 157 9.80 -4.47 -0.24
N ALA A 158 8.61 -4.27 -0.78
CA ALA A 158 7.40 -4.32 0.03
C ALA A 158 7.12 -5.74 0.54
N PHE A 159 7.23 -6.73 -0.33
CA PHE A 159 6.92 -8.11 0.05
C PHE A 159 8.03 -8.75 0.88
N ALA A 160 9.27 -8.27 0.77
CA ALA A 160 10.37 -8.81 1.57
C ALA A 160 10.11 -8.65 3.08
N MET A 161 9.34 -7.65 3.44
CA MET A 161 8.94 -7.44 4.84
C MET A 161 7.83 -8.39 5.28
N GLU A 162 7.30 -9.19 4.38
CA GLU A 162 6.22 -10.16 4.63
C GLU A 162 5.05 -9.50 5.36
N PRO A 163 4.47 -8.45 4.75
CA PRO A 163 3.43 -7.68 5.43
C PRO A 163 2.12 -8.44 5.53
N ALA A 164 1.34 -8.16 6.57
CA ALA A 164 -0.02 -8.63 6.64
C ALA A 164 -0.93 -7.86 5.70
N LEU A 165 -0.56 -6.60 5.42
CA LEU A 165 -1.38 -5.68 4.62
C LEU A 165 -0.49 -4.84 3.73
N LEU A 166 -0.82 -4.81 2.44
CA LEU A 166 -0.13 -3.97 1.48
C LEU A 166 -1.08 -2.87 1.02
N PHE A 167 -0.61 -1.63 1.11
CA PHE A 167 -1.31 -0.49 0.51
C PHE A 167 -0.65 -0.18 -0.83
N ALA A 168 -1.45 -0.06 -1.88
CA ALA A 168 -0.95 0.28 -3.20
C ALA A 168 -1.72 1.48 -3.74
N ASP A 169 -1.01 2.56 -4.02
CA ASP A 169 -1.61 3.82 -4.48
C ASP A 169 -1.20 4.02 -5.93
N GLU A 170 -2.13 3.76 -6.86
CA GLU A 170 -1.88 3.90 -8.30
C GLU A 170 -0.60 3.18 -8.72
N PRO A 171 -0.47 1.89 -8.40
CA PRO A 171 0.85 1.24 -8.55
C PRO A 171 1.33 1.10 -9.99
N THR A 172 0.45 1.24 -10.98
CA THR A 172 0.82 1.16 -12.39
C THR A 172 0.70 2.49 -13.12
N GLY A 173 0.45 3.57 -12.38
CA GLY A 173 0.09 4.86 -12.99
C GLY A 173 1.16 5.52 -13.81
N SER A 174 2.43 5.22 -13.56
CA SER A 174 3.55 5.79 -14.29
C SER A 174 4.06 4.89 -15.42
N LEU A 175 3.42 3.73 -15.64
CA LEU A 175 3.91 2.72 -16.57
C LEU A 175 3.09 2.68 -17.85
N ASP A 176 3.73 2.28 -18.94
CA ASP A 176 2.98 2.00 -20.14
C ASP A 176 2.12 0.75 -19.92
N ARG A 177 1.23 0.46 -20.88
CA ARG A 177 0.25 -0.59 -20.70
C ARG A 177 0.89 -1.96 -20.47
N ALA A 178 1.87 -2.32 -21.27
CA ALA A 178 2.49 -3.64 -21.16
C ALA A 178 3.22 -3.81 -19.82
N ASN A 179 3.99 -2.80 -19.42
CA ASN A 179 4.68 -2.87 -18.13
C ASN A 179 3.69 -2.81 -16.97
N GLY A 180 2.64 -2.00 -17.09
CA GLY A 180 1.61 -1.93 -16.07
C GLY A 180 0.91 -3.26 -15.86
N ASP A 181 0.56 -3.94 -16.96
CA ASP A 181 -0.09 -5.25 -16.87
C ASP A 181 0.82 -6.27 -16.18
N GLN A 182 2.11 -6.24 -16.49
CA GLN A 182 3.06 -7.17 -15.90
C GLN A 182 3.20 -6.92 -14.39
N VAL A 183 3.32 -5.66 -13.98
CA VAL A 183 3.43 -5.31 -12.56
C VAL A 183 2.14 -5.70 -11.83
N ALA A 184 0.99 -5.43 -12.43
CA ALA A 184 -0.29 -5.79 -11.81
C ALA A 184 -0.40 -7.30 -11.61
N GLU A 185 -0.03 -8.08 -12.61
CA GLU A 185 -0.06 -9.53 -12.51
C GLU A 185 0.81 -10.02 -11.38
N MET A 186 2.03 -9.48 -11.27
CA MET A 186 2.94 -9.84 -10.20
C MET A 186 2.39 -9.46 -8.83
N LEU A 187 1.80 -8.28 -8.73
CA LEU A 187 1.22 -7.82 -7.47
C LEU A 187 0.15 -8.79 -6.97
N PHE A 188 -0.79 -9.16 -7.84
CA PHE A 188 -1.87 -10.05 -7.42
C PHE A 188 -1.38 -11.47 -7.19
N ASP A 189 -0.40 -11.94 -7.96
CA ASP A 189 0.18 -13.27 -7.73
C ASP A 189 0.87 -13.34 -6.37
N LEU A 190 1.66 -12.33 -6.03
CA LEU A 190 2.35 -12.30 -4.74
C LEU A 190 1.38 -12.19 -3.58
N ASN A 191 0.34 -11.36 -3.76
CA ASN A 191 -0.69 -11.21 -2.76
C ASN A 191 -1.37 -12.56 -2.48
N ARG A 192 -1.76 -13.26 -3.52
CA ARG A 192 -2.42 -14.56 -3.40
C ARG A 192 -1.49 -15.59 -2.77
N ASP A 193 -0.24 -15.65 -3.24
CA ASP A 193 0.69 -16.69 -2.80
C ASP A 193 1.07 -16.55 -1.32
N HIS A 194 1.08 -15.33 -0.81
CA HIS A 194 1.53 -15.07 0.55
C HIS A 194 0.40 -14.70 1.51
N GLY A 195 -0.83 -14.65 1.03
CA GLY A 195 -1.97 -14.35 1.88
C GLY A 195 -1.97 -12.93 2.41
N THR A 196 -1.27 -12.01 1.73
CA THR A 196 -1.22 -10.60 2.11
C THR A 196 -2.53 -9.93 1.73
N ALA A 197 -3.14 -9.19 2.65
CA ALA A 197 -4.30 -8.37 2.29
C ALA A 197 -3.83 -7.18 1.46
N LEU A 198 -4.69 -6.70 0.57
CA LEU A 198 -4.36 -5.59 -0.31
C LEU A 198 -5.45 -4.54 -0.26
N VAL A 199 -5.05 -3.29 -0.02
CA VAL A 199 -5.92 -2.13 -0.23
C VAL A 199 -5.32 -1.36 -1.40
N LEU A 200 -6.04 -1.35 -2.52
CA LEU A 200 -5.60 -0.76 -3.78
C LEU A 200 -6.41 0.48 -4.05
N VAL A 201 -5.73 1.60 -4.24
CA VAL A 201 -6.36 2.86 -4.63
C VAL A 201 -5.99 3.11 -6.09
N THR A 202 -6.98 3.28 -6.95
CA THR A 202 -6.72 3.46 -8.37
C THR A 202 -7.90 4.13 -9.06
N HIS A 203 -7.63 4.84 -10.15
CA HIS A 203 -8.68 5.31 -11.05
C HIS A 203 -8.85 4.39 -12.26
N ASP A 204 -8.09 3.29 -12.30
CA ASP A 204 -8.11 2.35 -13.43
C ASP A 204 -9.10 1.22 -13.14
N PRO A 205 -10.25 1.18 -13.83
CA PRO A 205 -11.24 0.14 -13.54
C PRO A 205 -10.74 -1.27 -13.90
N ALA A 206 -9.85 -1.39 -14.86
CA ALA A 206 -9.31 -2.71 -15.22
C ALA A 206 -8.50 -3.28 -14.06
N LEU A 207 -7.70 -2.44 -13.42
CA LEU A 207 -6.92 -2.88 -12.27
C LEU A 207 -7.83 -3.24 -11.09
N ALA A 208 -8.84 -2.40 -10.84
CA ALA A 208 -9.78 -2.62 -9.74
C ALA A 208 -10.55 -3.94 -9.87
N ARG A 209 -10.82 -4.36 -11.10
CA ARG A 209 -11.59 -5.60 -11.34
C ARG A 209 -10.89 -6.86 -10.85
N HIS A 210 -9.57 -6.80 -10.64
CA HIS A 210 -8.83 -7.94 -10.09
C HIS A 210 -9.06 -8.14 -8.60
N CYS A 211 -9.63 -7.15 -7.92
CA CYS A 211 -9.86 -7.22 -6.47
C CYS A 211 -11.18 -7.91 -6.18
N GLY A 212 -11.24 -8.60 -5.04
CA GLY A 212 -12.45 -9.28 -4.61
C GLY A 212 -13.56 -8.37 -4.15
N THR A 213 -13.22 -7.16 -3.68
CA THR A 213 -14.19 -6.17 -3.23
C THR A 213 -13.83 -4.83 -3.86
N HIS A 214 -14.84 -4.05 -4.22
CA HIS A 214 -14.63 -2.78 -4.89
C HIS A 214 -15.60 -1.74 -4.32
N HIS A 215 -15.08 -0.61 -3.87
CA HIS A 215 -15.87 0.53 -3.45
C HIS A 215 -15.46 1.75 -4.26
N GLU A 216 -16.44 2.58 -4.57
CA GLU A 216 -16.15 3.85 -5.25
C GLU A 216 -16.24 4.98 -4.25
N LEU A 217 -15.26 5.88 -4.28
CA LEU A 217 -15.23 7.06 -3.42
C LEU A 217 -15.71 8.25 -4.24
N VAL A 218 -16.82 8.84 -3.84
CA VAL A 218 -17.43 9.98 -4.54
C VAL A 218 -17.76 11.04 -3.50
N GLU A 219 -17.16 12.22 -3.66
CA GLU A 219 -17.40 13.36 -2.78
C GLU A 219 -17.27 12.98 -1.31
N GLY A 220 -16.22 12.21 -0.99
CA GLY A 220 -15.89 11.87 0.38
C GLY A 220 -16.70 10.73 0.97
N ARG A 221 -17.54 10.07 0.19
CA ARG A 221 -18.38 8.96 0.67
C ARG A 221 -18.08 7.70 -0.12
N LEU A 222 -18.12 6.59 0.57
CA LEU A 222 -17.80 5.29 -0.02
C LEU A 222 -19.08 4.57 -0.39
N SER A 223 -19.18 4.14 -1.63
CA SER A 223 -20.33 3.33 -2.09
C SER A 223 -20.14 1.88 -1.69
N ALA A 224 -21.23 1.16 -1.72
CA ALA A 224 -21.16 -0.27 -1.48
C ALA A 224 -20.58 -1.00 -2.70
#